data_4744d30a5dbb5581908f3c4140e4002e
#
_entry.id   4744d30a5dbb5581908f3c4140e4002e
#
_cell.length_a   1.000
_cell.length_b   1.000
_cell.length_c   1.000
_cell.angle_alpha   90.00
_cell.angle_beta   90.00
_cell.angle_gamma   90.00
#
_symmetry.space_group_name_H-M   'P 1'
#
loop_
_entity.id
_entity.type
_entity.pdbx_description
1 polymer ?
#
loop_
_entity_poly.entity_id
_entity_poly.type
_entity_poly.pdbx_seq_one_letter_code
_entity_poly.pdbx_strand_id
1 'polypeptide(L)'
;MIDIHKVSAWQHDTQVFEALSLRVETGEKVAILGPNGSGKSSLLKLVTREIYPVVRPNSWVKLFGSEIVNLWELRSKIGLISQDLQEDYTPYTTAIDVILSGFFGAIGSHAHLHADADQLQRAEELLHLVGMDEYRDTMFQRLSTGQKRRLLA
;
A
#
# COMPACT_ATOMS: atom_id res chain seq x y z
N MET A 1 -10.62 1.83 -10.48
CA MET A 1 -11.74 2.71 -10.09
C MET A 1 -11.93 2.65 -8.58
N ILE A 2 -12.04 3.82 -7.93
CA ILE A 2 -12.41 3.99 -6.51
C ILE A 2 -13.73 4.76 -6.51
N ASP A 3 -14.72 4.28 -5.77
CA ASP A 3 -16.02 4.95 -5.61
C ASP A 3 -16.41 4.92 -4.13
N ILE A 4 -16.30 6.08 -3.50
CA ILE A 4 -16.64 6.32 -2.09
C ILE A 4 -17.87 7.23 -2.08
N HIS A 5 -18.93 6.83 -1.41
CA HIS A 5 -20.18 7.59 -1.35
C HIS A 5 -20.69 7.73 0.08
N LYS A 6 -20.81 8.97 0.55
CA LYS A 6 -21.34 9.37 1.86
C LYS A 6 -20.78 8.56 3.04
N VAL A 7 -19.47 8.28 3.00
CA VAL A 7 -18.80 7.45 4.00
C VAL A 7 -18.42 8.27 5.23
N SER A 8 -18.76 7.74 6.39
CA SER A 8 -18.22 8.18 7.67
C SER A 8 -17.27 7.11 8.19
N ALA A 9 -16.13 7.51 8.73
CA ALA A 9 -15.14 6.57 9.28
C ALA A 9 -14.48 7.15 10.52
N TRP A 10 -14.03 6.25 11.38
CA TRP A 10 -13.37 6.57 12.64
C TRP A 10 -12.01 5.91 12.68
N GLN A 11 -11.07 6.60 13.27
CA GLN A 11 -9.76 6.05 13.60
C GLN A 11 -9.59 6.20 15.13
N HIS A 12 -9.59 5.06 15.84
CA HIS A 12 -9.74 5.05 17.30
C HIS A 12 -11.02 5.83 17.69
N ASP A 13 -10.90 6.81 18.57
CA ASP A 13 -12.01 7.62 19.06
C ASP A 13 -12.27 8.90 18.24
N THR A 14 -11.53 9.09 17.15
CA THR A 14 -11.64 10.30 16.33
C THR A 14 -12.38 10.01 15.04
N GLN A 15 -13.43 10.80 14.74
CA GLN A 15 -14.09 10.77 13.46
C GLN A 15 -13.18 11.44 12.43
N VAL A 16 -12.71 10.67 11.44
CA VAL A 16 -11.81 11.16 10.38
C VAL A 16 -12.55 11.55 9.12
N PHE A 17 -13.73 10.97 8.90
CA PHE A 17 -14.60 11.34 7.78
C PHE A 17 -16.05 11.43 8.20
N GLU A 18 -16.73 12.44 7.68
CA GLU A 18 -18.16 12.63 7.77
C GLU A 18 -18.74 12.79 6.37
N ALA A 19 -19.58 11.84 5.95
CA ALA A 19 -20.23 11.82 4.64
C ALA A 19 -19.28 12.06 3.44
N LEU A 20 -18.05 11.55 3.52
CA LEU A 20 -17.05 11.64 2.45
C LEU A 20 -17.56 11.01 1.17
N SER A 21 -17.45 11.74 0.07
CA SER A 21 -17.69 11.20 -1.27
C SER A 21 -16.51 11.55 -2.17
N LEU A 22 -15.98 10.54 -2.86
CA LEU A 22 -14.86 10.67 -3.79
C LEU A 22 -15.00 9.59 -4.87
N ARG A 23 -14.82 9.97 -6.12
CA ARG A 23 -14.76 9.04 -7.23
C ARG A 23 -13.49 9.26 -8.02
N VAL A 24 -12.77 8.17 -8.30
CA VAL A 24 -11.58 8.14 -9.14
C VAL A 24 -11.77 7.06 -10.19
N GLU A 25 -11.74 7.45 -11.44
CA GLU A 25 -11.92 6.54 -12.57
C GLU A 25 -10.63 5.77 -12.90
N THR A 26 -10.77 4.72 -13.67
CA THR A 26 -9.62 3.95 -14.14
C THR A 26 -8.72 4.81 -15.05
N GLY A 27 -7.42 4.84 -14.76
CA GLY A 27 -6.45 5.65 -15.51
C GLY A 27 -6.35 7.11 -15.09
N GLU A 28 -7.22 7.57 -14.19
CA GLU A 28 -7.18 8.94 -13.68
C GLU A 28 -6.00 9.13 -12.71
N LYS A 29 -5.35 10.28 -12.81
CA LYS A 29 -4.29 10.72 -11.89
C LYS A 29 -4.86 11.82 -10.98
N VAL A 30 -4.92 11.56 -9.69
CA VAL A 30 -5.53 12.46 -8.70
C VAL A 30 -4.48 12.91 -7.69
N ALA A 31 -4.43 14.22 -7.42
CA ALA A 31 -3.66 14.79 -6.33
C ALA A 31 -4.59 15.27 -5.22
N ILE A 32 -4.30 14.86 -3.98
CA ILE A 32 -5.07 15.26 -2.81
C ILE A 32 -4.26 16.30 -2.04
N LEU A 33 -4.78 17.51 -1.97
CA LEU A 33 -4.12 18.64 -1.32
C LEU A 33 -4.89 19.05 -0.06
N GLY A 34 -4.17 19.53 0.93
CA GLY A 34 -4.75 20.00 2.19
C GLY A 34 -3.71 20.13 3.31
N PRO A 35 -4.03 20.82 4.38
CA PRO A 35 -3.15 20.99 5.54
C PRO A 35 -2.88 19.65 6.25
N ASN A 36 -1.90 19.64 7.17
CA ASN A 36 -1.67 18.49 8.04
C ASN A 36 -2.92 18.25 8.91
N GLY A 37 -3.27 16.99 9.12
CA GLY A 37 -4.47 16.63 9.87
C GLY A 37 -5.78 16.66 9.06
N SER A 38 -5.78 17.01 7.77
CA SER A 38 -7.00 17.07 6.95
C SER A 38 -7.52 15.69 6.48
N GLY A 39 -6.93 14.59 6.94
CA GLY A 39 -7.40 13.24 6.62
C GLY A 39 -6.80 12.60 5.36
N LYS A 40 -5.77 13.21 4.73
CA LYS A 40 -5.15 12.65 3.51
C LYS A 40 -4.64 11.21 3.71
N SER A 41 -3.87 10.98 4.77
CA SER A 41 -3.37 9.63 5.11
C SER A 41 -4.50 8.69 5.52
N SER A 42 -5.53 9.19 6.21
CA SER A 42 -6.70 8.40 6.58
C SER A 42 -7.52 7.97 5.37
N LEU A 43 -7.51 8.77 4.28
CA LEU A 43 -8.13 8.37 3.02
C LEU A 43 -7.40 7.19 2.37
N LEU A 44 -6.07 7.20 2.37
CA LEU A 44 -5.29 6.05 1.90
C LEU A 44 -5.60 4.81 2.76
N LYS A 45 -5.63 4.95 4.09
CA LYS A 45 -6.00 3.87 5.01
C LYS A 45 -7.42 3.34 4.80
N LEU A 46 -8.36 4.19 4.38
CA LEU A 46 -9.71 3.75 4.01
C LEU A 46 -9.69 2.92 2.71
N VAL A 47 -8.88 3.32 1.73
CA VAL A 47 -8.73 2.59 0.45
C VAL A 47 -7.99 1.27 0.65
N THR A 48 -6.97 1.22 1.50
CA THR A 48 -6.22 -0.02 1.84
C THR A 48 -6.93 -0.93 2.84
N ARG A 49 -8.11 -0.52 3.32
CA ARG A 49 -8.89 -1.27 4.32
C ARG A 49 -8.20 -1.41 5.69
N GLU A 50 -7.36 -0.47 6.04
CA GLU A 50 -6.84 -0.32 7.41
C GLU A 50 -7.82 0.43 8.30
N ILE A 51 -8.66 1.29 7.70
CA ILE A 51 -9.82 1.93 8.34
C ILE A 51 -11.08 1.44 7.62
N TYR A 52 -12.10 1.10 8.37
CA TYR A 52 -13.38 0.63 7.85
C TYR A 52 -14.45 1.72 7.92
N PRO A 53 -15.31 1.82 6.90
CA PRO A 53 -16.45 2.72 6.94
C PRO A 53 -17.49 2.26 7.96
N VAL A 54 -18.19 3.22 8.56
CA VAL A 54 -19.41 2.93 9.31
C VAL A 54 -20.50 2.54 8.31
N VAL A 55 -21.10 1.38 8.55
CA VAL A 55 -22.20 0.88 7.71
C VAL A 55 -23.43 1.77 7.88
N ARG A 56 -23.87 2.43 6.81
CA ARG A 56 -25.08 3.26 6.77
C ARG A 56 -25.87 3.00 5.48
N PRO A 57 -27.19 3.18 5.48
CA PRO A 57 -27.96 3.15 4.24
C PRO A 57 -27.43 4.17 3.22
N ASN A 58 -27.31 3.78 1.97
CA ASN A 58 -26.76 4.62 0.88
C ASN A 58 -25.34 5.15 1.13
N SER A 59 -24.50 4.36 1.79
CA SER A 59 -23.07 4.63 1.98
C SER A 59 -22.25 3.42 1.54
N TRP A 60 -21.22 3.61 0.71
CA TRP A 60 -20.38 2.52 0.24
C TRP A 60 -18.93 2.96 -0.04
N VAL A 61 -18.03 2.00 0.01
CA VAL A 61 -16.67 2.08 -0.53
C VAL A 61 -16.51 0.95 -1.53
N LYS A 62 -16.55 1.26 -2.81
CA LYS A 62 -16.31 0.31 -3.91
C LYS A 62 -14.89 0.48 -4.43
N LEU A 63 -14.14 -0.60 -4.40
CA LEU A 63 -12.79 -0.67 -4.95
C LEU A 63 -12.80 -1.66 -6.11
N PHE A 64 -12.32 -1.23 -7.27
CA PHE A 64 -12.37 -2.02 -8.51
C PHE A 64 -13.77 -2.52 -8.86
N GLY A 65 -14.81 -1.78 -8.47
CA GLY A 65 -16.22 -2.08 -8.75
C GLY A 65 -16.92 -2.94 -7.68
N SER A 66 -16.24 -3.39 -6.63
CA SER A 66 -16.81 -4.21 -5.56
C SER A 66 -16.76 -3.53 -4.20
N GLU A 67 -17.82 -3.68 -3.40
CA GLU A 67 -17.83 -3.29 -1.99
C GLU A 67 -17.15 -4.35 -1.11
N ILE A 68 -17.34 -5.62 -1.48
CA ILE A 68 -16.74 -6.75 -0.79
C ILE A 68 -15.42 -7.06 -1.50
N VAL A 69 -14.33 -6.90 -0.77
CA VAL A 69 -12.98 -7.17 -1.28
C VAL A 69 -12.28 -8.17 -0.38
N ASN A 70 -11.65 -9.15 -0.99
CA ASN A 70 -10.67 -9.98 -0.33
C ASN A 70 -9.41 -9.13 -0.11
N LEU A 71 -8.91 -9.04 1.13
CA LEU A 71 -7.76 -8.20 1.46
C LEU A 71 -6.49 -8.61 0.70
N TRP A 72 -6.28 -9.89 0.46
CA TRP A 72 -5.14 -10.39 -0.32
C TRP A 72 -5.21 -9.94 -1.78
N GLU A 73 -6.39 -10.08 -2.40
CA GLU A 73 -6.62 -9.62 -3.76
C GLU A 73 -6.52 -8.09 -3.88
N LEU A 74 -6.95 -7.37 -2.84
CA LEU A 74 -6.82 -5.91 -2.81
C LEU A 74 -5.36 -5.50 -2.75
N ARG A 75 -4.58 -6.10 -1.87
CA ARG A 75 -3.15 -5.81 -1.71
C ARG A 75 -2.33 -6.15 -2.94
N SER A 76 -2.69 -7.21 -3.68
CA SER A 76 -2.02 -7.53 -4.96
C SER A 76 -2.34 -6.54 -6.09
N LYS A 77 -3.39 -5.71 -5.95
CA LYS A 77 -3.84 -4.73 -6.94
C LYS A 77 -3.48 -3.29 -6.60
N ILE A 78 -3.02 -3.02 -5.37
CA ILE A 78 -2.67 -1.68 -4.89
C ILE A 78 -1.18 -1.62 -4.57
N GLY A 79 -0.45 -0.79 -5.28
CA GLY A 79 0.88 -0.35 -4.84
C GLY A 79 0.73 0.82 -3.87
N LEU A 80 1.27 0.70 -2.67
CA LEU A 80 1.28 1.76 -1.66
C LEU A 80 2.71 2.15 -1.32
N ILE A 81 3.00 3.45 -1.41
CA ILE A 81 4.26 4.01 -0.92
C ILE A 81 3.92 5.01 0.18
N SER A 82 4.30 4.70 1.40
CA SER A 82 4.11 5.57 2.55
C SER A 82 5.37 5.58 3.43
N GLN A 83 5.44 6.55 4.32
CA GLN A 83 6.52 6.58 5.31
C GLN A 83 6.32 5.47 6.34
N ASP A 84 5.10 5.26 6.80
CA ASP A 84 4.73 4.21 7.74
C ASP A 84 5.17 2.83 7.22
N LEU A 85 4.91 2.55 5.92
CA LEU A 85 5.34 1.30 5.28
C LEU A 85 6.86 1.09 5.33
N GLN A 86 7.66 2.15 5.22
CA GLN A 86 9.12 2.04 5.31
C GLN A 86 9.59 1.68 6.73
N GLU A 87 8.84 2.06 7.74
CA GLU A 87 9.15 1.79 9.14
C GLU A 87 8.73 0.39 9.57
N ASP A 88 7.76 -0.21 8.89
CA ASP A 88 7.22 -1.54 9.18
C ASP A 88 8.17 -2.69 8.77
N TYR A 89 9.15 -2.43 7.90
CA TYR A 89 10.12 -3.46 7.51
C TYR A 89 11.09 -3.76 8.64
N THR A 90 11.27 -5.06 8.92
CA THR A 90 12.18 -5.52 9.96
C THR A 90 13.63 -5.16 9.66
N PRO A 91 14.49 -5.00 10.67
CA PRO A 91 15.90 -4.64 10.49
C PRO A 91 16.71 -5.61 9.60
N TYR A 92 16.27 -6.85 9.49
CA TYR A 92 16.97 -7.92 8.76
C TYR A 92 16.48 -8.12 7.32
N THR A 93 15.44 -7.39 6.89
CA THR A 93 14.89 -7.47 5.53
C THR A 93 15.90 -6.88 4.55
N THR A 94 16.32 -7.63 3.54
CA THR A 94 17.20 -7.16 2.48
C THR A 94 16.41 -6.47 1.36
N ALA A 95 17.11 -5.77 0.45
CA ALA A 95 16.47 -5.11 -0.68
C ALA A 95 15.68 -6.11 -1.57
N ILE A 96 16.28 -7.30 -1.83
CA ILE A 96 15.59 -8.33 -2.61
C ILE A 96 14.36 -8.88 -1.87
N ASP A 97 14.41 -9.02 -0.53
CA ASP A 97 13.27 -9.47 0.26
C ASP A 97 12.11 -8.47 0.22
N VAL A 98 12.41 -7.17 0.14
CA VAL A 98 11.38 -6.13 -0.01
C VAL A 98 10.60 -6.35 -1.30
N ILE A 99 11.29 -6.58 -2.42
CA ILE A 99 10.65 -6.84 -3.71
C ILE A 99 9.87 -8.16 -3.67
N LEU A 100 10.48 -9.21 -3.13
CA LEU A 100 9.83 -10.53 -3.00
C LEU A 100 8.57 -10.46 -2.14
N SER A 101 8.57 -9.67 -1.07
CA SER A 101 7.39 -9.50 -0.20
C SER A 101 6.17 -8.95 -0.94
N GLY A 102 6.38 -8.17 -1.99
CA GLY A 102 5.33 -7.64 -2.85
C GLY A 102 4.51 -8.72 -3.56
N PHE A 103 5.13 -9.84 -3.98
CA PHE A 103 4.41 -10.97 -4.60
C PHE A 103 3.41 -11.63 -3.64
N PHE A 104 3.66 -11.51 -2.35
CA PHE A 104 2.82 -12.10 -1.31
C PHE A 104 1.87 -11.10 -0.65
N GLY A 105 1.89 -9.83 -1.06
CA GLY A 105 1.15 -8.76 -0.40
C GLY A 105 1.52 -8.60 1.08
N ALA A 106 2.76 -8.95 1.43
CA ALA A 106 3.30 -8.95 2.79
C ALA A 106 4.30 -7.80 2.98
N ILE A 107 4.63 -7.50 4.23
CA ILE A 107 5.70 -6.57 4.57
C ILE A 107 6.86 -7.39 5.15
N GLY A 108 8.00 -7.39 4.44
CA GLY A 108 9.20 -8.10 4.84
C GLY A 108 9.18 -9.61 4.58
N SER A 109 10.28 -10.26 4.96
CA SER A 109 10.48 -11.71 4.81
C SER A 109 9.79 -12.46 5.94
N HIS A 110 9.02 -13.48 5.59
CA HIS A 110 8.38 -14.39 6.54
C HIS A 110 8.84 -15.83 6.26
N ALA A 111 9.19 -16.57 7.29
CA ALA A 111 9.74 -17.92 7.20
C ALA A 111 8.86 -18.94 6.43
N HIS A 112 7.58 -18.64 6.24
CA HIS A 112 6.65 -19.49 5.50
C HIS A 112 6.39 -19.03 4.05
N LEU A 113 6.97 -17.90 3.65
CA LEU A 113 6.87 -17.37 2.29
C LEU A 113 8.13 -17.76 1.52
N HIS A 114 8.00 -18.74 0.66
CA HIS A 114 9.09 -19.20 -0.21
C HIS A 114 8.80 -18.73 -1.62
N ALA A 115 9.64 -17.87 -2.14
CA ALA A 115 9.59 -17.46 -3.53
C ALA A 115 10.01 -18.65 -4.41
N ASP A 116 9.28 -18.89 -5.49
CA ASP A 116 9.69 -19.80 -6.53
C ASP A 116 10.78 -19.20 -7.44
N ALA A 117 11.31 -20.00 -8.36
CA ALA A 117 12.38 -19.57 -9.26
C ALA A 117 11.96 -18.40 -10.17
N ASP A 118 10.71 -18.40 -10.62
CA ASP A 118 10.18 -17.37 -11.51
C ASP A 118 9.99 -16.05 -10.76
N GLN A 119 9.50 -16.11 -9.52
CA GLN A 119 9.38 -14.94 -8.64
C GLN A 119 10.75 -14.35 -8.30
N LEU A 120 11.75 -15.20 -8.03
CA LEU A 120 13.10 -14.74 -7.75
C LEU A 120 13.72 -14.06 -8.99
N GLN A 121 13.60 -14.68 -10.17
CA GLN A 121 14.06 -14.08 -11.41
C GLN A 121 13.38 -12.73 -11.65
N ARG A 122 12.07 -12.67 -11.45
CA ARG A 122 11.31 -11.42 -11.63
C ARG A 122 11.74 -10.35 -10.64
N ALA A 123 12.04 -10.70 -9.40
CA ALA A 123 12.55 -9.78 -8.40
C ALA A 123 13.93 -9.20 -8.78
N GLU A 124 14.82 -10.03 -9.32
CA GLU A 124 16.11 -9.58 -9.85
C GLU A 124 15.96 -8.59 -11.04
N GLU A 125 15.04 -8.88 -11.97
CA GLU A 125 14.73 -7.98 -13.07
C GLU A 125 14.20 -6.63 -12.59
N LEU A 126 13.33 -6.64 -11.56
CA LEU A 126 12.79 -5.42 -10.97
C LEU A 126 13.88 -4.63 -10.24
N LEU A 127 14.77 -5.31 -9.51
CA LEU A 127 15.91 -4.69 -8.85
C LEU A 127 16.82 -3.98 -9.86
N HIS A 128 17.07 -4.64 -11.00
CA HIS A 128 17.82 -4.07 -12.11
C HIS A 128 17.10 -2.86 -12.72
N LEU A 129 15.80 -2.98 -12.96
CA LEU A 129 14.98 -1.90 -13.53
C LEU A 129 15.03 -0.62 -12.69
N VAL A 130 15.06 -0.75 -11.37
CA VAL A 130 15.16 0.40 -10.46
C VAL A 130 16.60 0.84 -10.18
N GLY A 131 17.61 0.18 -10.78
CA GLY A 131 19.02 0.50 -10.65
C GLY A 131 19.55 0.28 -9.23
N MET A 132 19.19 -0.84 -8.62
CA MET A 132 19.50 -1.18 -7.24
C MET A 132 20.26 -2.51 -7.09
N ASP A 133 20.83 -3.03 -8.19
CA ASP A 133 21.53 -4.33 -8.24
C ASP A 133 22.62 -4.46 -7.15
N GLU A 134 23.42 -3.42 -6.96
CA GLU A 134 24.48 -3.40 -5.97
C GLU A 134 23.99 -3.49 -4.53
N TYR A 135 22.71 -3.19 -4.30
CA TYR A 135 22.09 -3.18 -2.98
C TYR A 135 21.28 -4.43 -2.67
N ARG A 136 21.28 -5.42 -3.57
CA ARG A 136 20.49 -6.66 -3.50
C ARG A 136 20.42 -7.25 -2.08
N ASP A 137 21.55 -7.48 -1.47
CA ASP A 137 21.70 -8.11 -0.15
C ASP A 137 21.89 -7.07 0.99
N THR A 138 21.72 -5.78 0.65
CA THR A 138 21.80 -4.71 1.65
C THR A 138 20.53 -4.66 2.48
N MET A 139 20.67 -4.58 3.78
CA MET A 139 19.52 -4.43 4.68
C MET A 139 18.76 -3.15 4.35
N PHE A 140 17.45 -3.25 4.18
CA PHE A 140 16.56 -2.14 3.81
C PHE A 140 16.74 -0.93 4.72
N GLN A 141 16.92 -1.14 6.03
CA GLN A 141 17.11 -0.06 6.99
C GLN A 141 18.42 0.74 6.78
N ARG A 142 19.43 0.18 6.12
CA ARG A 142 20.70 0.84 5.80
C ARG A 142 20.65 1.68 4.53
N LEU A 143 19.60 1.54 3.74
CA LEU A 143 19.39 2.30 2.52
C LEU A 143 18.99 3.74 2.84
N SER A 144 19.38 4.68 1.99
CA SER A 144 18.90 6.06 2.05
C SER A 144 17.39 6.13 1.80
N THR A 145 16.74 7.19 2.25
CA THR A 145 15.30 7.41 2.02
C THR A 145 14.92 7.35 0.54
N GLY A 146 15.78 7.89 -0.34
CA GLY A 146 15.57 7.83 -1.78
C GLY A 146 15.65 6.40 -2.35
N GLN A 147 16.63 5.60 -1.87
CA GLN A 147 16.77 4.19 -2.25
C GLN A 147 15.59 3.36 -1.75
N LYS A 148 15.16 3.56 -0.50
CA LYS A 148 13.96 2.91 0.06
C LYS A 148 12.72 3.16 -0.78
N ARG A 149 12.48 4.43 -1.15
CA ARG A 149 11.34 4.80 -2.00
C ARG A 149 11.42 4.19 -3.39
N ARG A 150 12.63 4.07 -3.94
CA ARG A 150 12.84 3.46 -5.26
C ARG A 150 12.53 1.96 -5.26
N LEU A 151 12.85 1.24 -4.18
CA LEU A 151 12.49 -0.18 -4.04
C LEU A 151 10.99 -0.42 -3.83
N LEU A 152 10.27 0.56 -3.27
CA LEU A 152 8.84 0.44 -3.00
C LEU A 152 7.97 0.93 -4.16
N ALA A 153 8.54 1.56 -5.19
CA ALA A 153 7.84 2.07 -6.37
C ALA A 153 7.58 0.97 -7.40
#